data_ec9c3a23b6a9812e5e3af94fda4aa8c6
#
_entry.id   ec9c3a23b6a9812e5e3af94fda4aa8c6
#
_cell.length_a   1.000
_cell.length_b   1.000
_cell.length_c   1.000
_cell.angle_alpha   90.00
_cell.angle_beta   90.00
_cell.angle_gamma   90.00
#
_symmetry.space_group_name_H-M   'P 1'
#
loop_
_entity.id
_entity.type
_entity.pdbx_description
1 polymer ?
#
loop_
_entity_poly.entity_id
_entity_poly.type
_entity_poly.pdbx_seq_one_letter_code
_entity_poly.pdbx_strand_id
1 'polypeptide(L)'
;GINVSVVLQNLGMESTALGFLAGFTGKEIKRLIDGYGIRTDFIQLADGNSRINLKLKSIDGTEINGMGPDIPEYQLAALRAKLGKLQAGDVLVLAGSIPGSIPSTIYSEILQELSARDILCVVDATKTLLTDTLQYHPFLIKPNNHELGELFQVTLSTRQEVIPYAKKLQEMGAVNVLVSMSGQGAVLVDAQGGIHESPAPKGKLINAVGAGDSMVAGFLTGWLSSRDYRHAFLMGLSAGSASAFSEELATAREIEAVYQTINQEEKE
;
A
#
# COMPACT_ATOMS: atom_id res chain seq x y z
N GLY A 1 -3.11 -4.01 -3.31
CA GLY A 1 -2.13 -5.04 -2.97
C GLY A 1 -1.32 -5.54 -4.17
N ILE A 2 -1.94 -6.05 -5.23
CA ILE A 2 -1.20 -6.55 -6.42
C ILE A 2 -0.34 -5.45 -7.06
N ASN A 3 -0.81 -4.21 -7.11
CA ASN A 3 -0.04 -3.08 -7.65
C ASN A 3 1.29 -2.89 -6.91
N VAL A 4 1.33 -3.16 -5.59
CA VAL A 4 2.59 -3.13 -4.82
C VAL A 4 3.59 -4.12 -5.41
N SER A 5 3.16 -5.37 -5.68
CA SER A 5 4.03 -6.39 -6.30
C SER A 5 4.50 -6.01 -7.71
N VAL A 6 3.63 -5.38 -8.52
CA VAL A 6 4.01 -4.92 -9.87
C VAL A 6 5.10 -3.86 -9.79
N VAL A 7 4.94 -2.85 -8.92
CA VAL A 7 5.94 -1.79 -8.79
C VAL A 7 7.23 -2.28 -8.13
N LEU A 8 7.15 -3.18 -7.13
CA LEU A 8 8.34 -3.86 -6.59
C LEU A 8 9.11 -4.60 -7.68
N GLN A 9 8.41 -5.36 -8.55
CA GLN A 9 9.02 -6.06 -9.68
C GLN A 9 9.67 -5.08 -10.66
N ASN A 10 9.00 -3.96 -10.99
CA ASN A 10 9.56 -2.92 -11.84
C ASN A 10 10.85 -2.32 -11.24
N LEU A 11 10.93 -2.24 -9.91
CA LEU A 11 12.10 -1.75 -9.17
C LEU A 11 13.15 -2.85 -8.88
N GLY A 12 12.97 -4.07 -9.41
CA GLY A 12 13.90 -5.17 -9.26
C GLY A 12 13.82 -5.91 -7.92
N MET A 13 12.75 -5.69 -7.15
CA MET A 13 12.50 -6.37 -5.87
C MET A 13 11.55 -7.55 -6.06
N GLU A 14 11.96 -8.72 -5.61
CA GLU A 14 11.11 -9.91 -5.65
C GLU A 14 9.99 -9.85 -4.59
N SER A 15 8.80 -10.27 -4.98
CA SER A 15 7.67 -10.42 -4.07
C SER A 15 6.81 -11.63 -4.43
N THR A 16 5.97 -12.07 -3.51
CA THR A 16 4.97 -13.11 -3.76
C THR A 16 3.59 -12.53 -3.53
N ALA A 17 2.76 -12.51 -4.57
CA ALA A 17 1.37 -12.07 -4.46
C ALA A 17 0.52 -13.17 -3.84
N LEU A 18 -0.17 -12.83 -2.74
CA LEU A 18 -1.12 -13.68 -2.02
C LEU A 18 -2.54 -13.11 -2.13
N GLY A 19 -3.53 -13.97 -2.08
CA GLY A 19 -4.94 -13.58 -2.06
C GLY A 19 -5.83 -14.70 -2.58
N PHE A 20 -7.10 -14.38 -2.77
CA PHE A 20 -8.11 -15.33 -3.25
C PHE A 20 -8.50 -14.98 -4.68
N LEU A 21 -8.53 -15.98 -5.53
CA LEU A 21 -8.98 -15.87 -6.92
C LEU A 21 -10.18 -16.79 -7.17
N ALA A 22 -11.12 -16.34 -8.00
CA ALA A 22 -12.28 -17.13 -8.39
C ALA A 22 -12.63 -16.95 -9.86
N GLY A 23 -13.15 -18.00 -10.47
CA GLY A 23 -13.75 -18.00 -11.79
C GLY A 23 -12.81 -17.54 -12.93
N PHE A 24 -13.44 -17.07 -14.03
CA PHE A 24 -12.67 -16.66 -15.22
C PHE A 24 -11.87 -15.38 -14.99
N THR A 25 -12.43 -14.43 -14.20
CA THR A 25 -11.71 -13.18 -13.85
C THR A 25 -10.49 -13.46 -13.00
N GLY A 26 -10.57 -14.42 -12.06
CA GLY A 26 -9.41 -14.84 -11.27
C GLY A 26 -8.31 -15.50 -12.12
N LYS A 27 -8.71 -16.33 -13.09
CA LYS A 27 -7.75 -16.92 -14.05
C LYS A 27 -7.05 -15.84 -14.88
N GLU A 28 -7.78 -14.83 -15.31
CA GLU A 28 -7.21 -13.74 -16.10
C GLU A 28 -6.29 -12.85 -15.27
N ILE A 29 -6.65 -12.53 -14.01
CA ILE A 29 -5.76 -11.83 -13.06
C ILE A 29 -4.45 -12.62 -12.92
N LYS A 30 -4.52 -13.93 -12.68
CA LYS A 30 -3.31 -14.75 -12.55
C LYS A 30 -2.46 -14.72 -13.82
N ARG A 31 -3.08 -14.88 -15.00
CA ARG A 31 -2.38 -14.84 -16.29
C ARG A 31 -1.63 -13.51 -16.50
N LEU A 32 -2.28 -12.38 -16.17
CA LEU A 32 -1.67 -11.05 -16.27
C LEU A 32 -0.48 -10.90 -15.31
N ILE A 33 -0.63 -11.34 -14.07
CA ILE A 33 0.42 -11.24 -13.05
C ILE A 33 1.62 -12.15 -13.38
N ASP A 34 1.36 -13.36 -13.87
CA ASP A 34 2.42 -14.25 -14.36
C ASP A 34 3.21 -13.58 -15.51
N GLY A 35 2.53 -12.77 -16.36
CA GLY A 35 3.16 -11.99 -17.43
C GLY A 35 4.13 -10.91 -16.94
N TYR A 36 3.95 -10.39 -15.73
CA TYR A 36 4.89 -9.48 -15.07
C TYR A 36 6.09 -10.21 -14.43
N GLY A 37 6.12 -11.55 -14.42
CA GLY A 37 7.16 -12.33 -13.76
C GLY A 37 7.07 -12.33 -12.22
N ILE A 38 5.93 -11.95 -11.67
CA ILE A 38 5.70 -11.91 -10.21
C ILE A 38 5.37 -13.31 -9.71
N ARG A 39 6.02 -13.74 -8.63
CA ARG A 39 5.66 -14.99 -7.96
C ARG A 39 4.25 -14.88 -7.37
N THR A 40 3.45 -15.93 -7.58
CA THR A 40 2.08 -15.98 -7.09
C THR A 40 1.85 -17.22 -6.24
N ASP A 41 1.16 -17.07 -5.11
CA ASP A 41 0.73 -18.18 -4.27
C ASP A 41 -0.76 -18.01 -3.89
N PHE A 42 -1.59 -17.71 -4.91
CA PHE A 42 -3.02 -17.49 -4.75
C PHE A 42 -3.77 -18.73 -4.29
N ILE A 43 -4.84 -18.51 -3.53
CA ILE A 43 -5.80 -19.53 -3.13
C ILE A 43 -6.96 -19.48 -4.13
N GLN A 44 -7.17 -20.59 -4.85
CA GLN A 44 -8.25 -20.70 -5.82
C GLN A 44 -9.54 -21.10 -5.11
N LEU A 45 -10.57 -20.26 -5.24
CA LEU A 45 -11.92 -20.57 -4.77
C LEU A 45 -12.67 -21.39 -5.83
N ALA A 46 -13.57 -22.25 -5.36
CA ALA A 46 -14.37 -23.12 -6.22
C ALA A 46 -15.46 -22.33 -6.96
N ASP A 47 -16.08 -21.38 -6.29
CA ASP A 47 -17.27 -20.69 -6.76
C ASP A 47 -17.05 -19.18 -6.93
N GLY A 48 -17.90 -18.58 -7.75
CA GLY A 48 -17.92 -17.14 -8.00
C GLY A 48 -16.87 -16.66 -9.00
N ASN A 49 -16.65 -15.36 -9.00
CA ASN A 49 -15.65 -14.67 -9.83
C ASN A 49 -14.93 -13.62 -8.98
N SER A 50 -13.63 -13.45 -9.20
CA SER A 50 -12.90 -12.31 -8.64
C SER A 50 -13.55 -11.01 -9.07
N ARG A 51 -13.63 -10.03 -8.16
CA ARG A 51 -14.36 -8.79 -8.40
C ARG A 51 -13.73 -7.97 -9.53
N ILE A 52 -14.58 -7.23 -10.23
CA ILE A 52 -14.18 -6.18 -11.16
C ILE A 52 -14.64 -4.85 -10.58
N ASN A 53 -13.71 -3.91 -10.45
CA ASN A 53 -14.03 -2.52 -10.15
C ASN A 53 -13.88 -1.69 -11.41
N LEU A 54 -14.93 -0.94 -11.75
CA LEU A 54 -14.96 -0.07 -12.93
C LEU A 54 -14.96 1.39 -12.49
N LYS A 55 -14.01 2.16 -12.99
CA LYS A 55 -13.96 3.62 -12.83
C LYS A 55 -14.35 4.28 -14.15
N LEU A 56 -15.44 5.03 -14.14
CA LEU A 56 -15.93 5.74 -15.32
C LEU A 56 -15.24 7.11 -15.45
N LYS A 57 -14.28 7.22 -16.37
CA LYS A 57 -13.55 8.49 -16.62
C LYS A 57 -14.44 9.60 -17.17
N SER A 58 -15.57 9.26 -17.82
CA SER A 58 -16.51 10.20 -18.44
C SER A 58 -17.54 10.81 -17.47
N ILE A 59 -17.64 10.29 -16.26
CA ILE A 59 -18.59 10.74 -15.23
C ILE A 59 -17.79 10.87 -13.94
N ASP A 60 -17.51 12.11 -13.54
CA ASP A 60 -16.69 12.44 -12.38
C ASP A 60 -17.15 11.68 -11.14
N GLY A 61 -16.18 10.95 -10.54
CA GLY A 61 -16.35 10.26 -9.26
C GLY A 61 -17.22 9.00 -9.31
N THR A 62 -17.66 8.51 -10.48
CA THR A 62 -18.47 7.30 -10.56
C THR A 62 -17.60 6.06 -10.59
N GLU A 63 -17.75 5.23 -9.56
CA GLU A 63 -17.11 3.93 -9.45
C GLU A 63 -18.19 2.84 -9.27
N ILE A 64 -18.07 1.76 -10.03
CA ILE A 64 -18.88 0.56 -9.84
C ILE A 64 -17.98 -0.48 -9.17
N ASN A 65 -18.19 -0.69 -7.88
CA ASN A 65 -17.43 -1.64 -7.10
C ASN A 65 -18.16 -3.00 -7.10
N GLY A 66 -17.66 -3.92 -7.93
CA GLY A 66 -18.17 -5.30 -7.95
C GLY A 66 -17.95 -5.99 -6.60
N MET A 67 -18.89 -6.81 -6.20
CA MET A 67 -18.71 -7.72 -5.06
C MET A 67 -17.84 -8.90 -5.49
N GLY A 68 -16.90 -9.27 -4.62
CA GLY A 68 -16.08 -10.48 -4.80
C GLY A 68 -16.88 -11.73 -4.41
N PRO A 69 -16.27 -12.92 -4.60
CA PRO A 69 -16.83 -14.18 -4.13
C PRO A 69 -16.82 -14.26 -2.61
N ASP A 70 -17.71 -15.06 -2.05
CA ASP A 70 -17.64 -15.43 -0.64
C ASP A 70 -16.40 -16.29 -0.38
N ILE A 71 -15.72 -16.02 0.72
CA ILE A 71 -14.51 -16.73 1.12
C ILE A 71 -14.86 -17.61 2.34
N PRO A 72 -14.93 -18.93 2.17
CA PRO A 72 -15.23 -19.83 3.27
C PRO A 72 -14.13 -19.85 4.35
N GLU A 73 -14.50 -20.15 5.60
CA GLU A 73 -13.57 -20.16 6.73
C GLU A 73 -12.36 -21.08 6.51
N TYR A 74 -12.56 -22.27 5.90
CA TYR A 74 -11.45 -23.17 5.62
C TYR A 74 -10.41 -22.59 4.64
N GLN A 75 -10.80 -21.64 3.80
CA GLN A 75 -9.89 -20.94 2.89
C GLN A 75 -9.10 -19.86 3.64
N LEU A 76 -9.69 -19.23 4.67
CA LEU A 76 -8.95 -18.35 5.58
C LEU A 76 -7.88 -19.14 6.36
N ALA A 77 -8.19 -20.36 6.80
CA ALA A 77 -7.21 -21.25 7.41
C ALA A 77 -6.05 -21.57 6.44
N ALA A 78 -6.33 -21.75 5.14
CA ALA A 78 -5.30 -21.93 4.12
C ALA A 78 -4.42 -20.68 3.95
N LEU A 79 -5.00 -19.46 4.01
CA LEU A 79 -4.24 -18.20 4.00
C LEU A 79 -3.32 -18.12 5.23
N ARG A 80 -3.85 -18.38 6.44
CA ARG A 80 -3.08 -18.37 7.69
C ARG A 80 -1.91 -19.37 7.63
N ALA A 81 -2.13 -20.58 7.08
CA ALA A 81 -1.09 -21.56 6.89
C ALA A 81 0.03 -21.09 5.94
N LYS A 82 -0.29 -20.28 4.93
CA LYS A 82 0.71 -19.65 4.05
C LYS A 82 1.48 -18.55 4.80
N LEU A 83 0.79 -17.67 5.50
CA LEU A 83 1.41 -16.62 6.33
C LEU A 83 2.26 -17.20 7.46
N GLY A 84 1.87 -18.35 7.98
CA GLY A 84 2.65 -19.12 8.97
C GLY A 84 4.05 -19.54 8.51
N LYS A 85 4.35 -19.49 7.21
CA LYS A 85 5.68 -19.80 6.64
C LYS A 85 6.63 -18.60 6.61
N LEU A 86 6.12 -17.40 6.87
CA LEU A 86 6.96 -16.19 6.94
C LEU A 86 8.01 -16.34 8.03
N GLN A 87 9.19 -15.79 7.80
CA GLN A 87 10.35 -15.87 8.68
C GLN A 87 10.82 -14.48 9.11
N ALA A 88 11.67 -14.42 10.12
CA ALA A 88 12.28 -13.19 10.55
C ALA A 88 12.98 -12.46 9.39
N GLY A 89 12.72 -11.17 9.25
CA GLY A 89 13.23 -10.34 8.16
C GLY A 89 12.33 -10.27 6.93
N ASP A 90 11.29 -11.12 6.83
CA ASP A 90 10.30 -10.99 5.76
C ASP A 90 9.47 -9.72 5.91
N VAL A 91 8.91 -9.26 4.78
CA VAL A 91 7.98 -8.12 4.74
C VAL A 91 6.60 -8.61 4.33
N LEU A 92 5.60 -8.31 5.14
CA LEU A 92 4.19 -8.59 4.82
C LEU A 92 3.47 -7.26 4.52
N VAL A 93 2.90 -7.14 3.33
CA VAL A 93 2.04 -5.99 2.96
C VAL A 93 0.58 -6.42 2.98
N LEU A 94 -0.18 -5.85 3.88
CA LEU A 94 -1.63 -5.99 3.97
C LEU A 94 -2.27 -4.76 3.30
N ALA A 95 -2.80 -4.95 2.11
CA ALA A 95 -3.39 -3.87 1.32
C ALA A 95 -4.61 -4.35 0.52
N GLY A 96 -5.51 -3.44 0.25
CA GLY A 96 -6.74 -3.68 -0.49
C GLY A 96 -7.97 -3.82 0.40
N SER A 97 -9.12 -3.97 -0.24
CA SER A 97 -10.41 -4.09 0.45
C SER A 97 -10.68 -5.54 0.88
N ILE A 98 -11.32 -5.69 2.01
CA ILE A 98 -11.76 -6.97 2.56
C ILE A 98 -13.18 -7.27 2.06
N PRO A 99 -13.45 -8.47 1.50
CA PRO A 99 -14.80 -8.92 1.18
C PRO A 99 -15.68 -8.99 2.43
N GLY A 100 -16.97 -8.69 2.29
CA GLY A 100 -17.93 -8.71 3.40
C GLY A 100 -18.13 -10.08 4.07
N SER A 101 -17.70 -11.17 3.42
CA SER A 101 -17.70 -12.52 3.98
C SER A 101 -16.54 -12.80 4.96
N ILE A 102 -15.56 -11.88 5.05
CA ILE A 102 -14.41 -12.00 5.96
C ILE A 102 -14.61 -11.04 7.15
N PRO A 103 -14.26 -11.43 8.38
CA PRO A 103 -14.28 -10.53 9.52
C PRO A 103 -13.44 -9.26 9.28
N SER A 104 -13.99 -8.10 9.65
CA SER A 104 -13.24 -6.83 9.57
C SER A 104 -11.98 -6.80 10.45
N THR A 105 -11.84 -7.75 11.36
CA THR A 105 -10.70 -7.96 12.25
C THR A 105 -9.55 -8.74 11.62
N ILE A 106 -9.69 -9.23 10.38
CA ILE A 106 -8.70 -10.15 9.77
C ILE A 106 -7.28 -9.59 9.78
N TYR A 107 -7.07 -8.28 9.53
CA TYR A 107 -5.73 -7.70 9.55
C TYR A 107 -5.14 -7.67 10.96
N SER A 108 -5.92 -7.29 11.96
CA SER A 108 -5.46 -7.31 13.36
C SER A 108 -5.17 -8.73 13.84
N GLU A 109 -5.98 -9.71 13.45
CA GLU A 109 -5.75 -11.13 13.76
C GLU A 109 -4.45 -11.65 13.12
N ILE A 110 -4.19 -11.32 11.84
CA ILE A 110 -2.95 -11.68 11.17
C ILE A 110 -1.74 -11.05 11.87
N LEU A 111 -1.80 -9.76 12.21
CA LEU A 111 -0.71 -9.09 12.91
C LEU A 111 -0.49 -9.71 14.31
N GLN A 112 -1.57 -10.05 15.01
CA GLN A 112 -1.49 -10.75 16.29
C GLN A 112 -0.74 -12.08 16.20
N GLU A 113 -1.08 -12.90 15.19
CA GLU A 113 -0.42 -14.19 14.95
C GLU A 113 1.07 -14.06 14.60
N LEU A 114 1.44 -12.94 13.98
CA LEU A 114 2.80 -12.67 13.55
C LEU A 114 3.62 -11.83 14.55
N SER A 115 3.00 -11.30 15.60
CA SER A 115 3.61 -10.32 16.52
C SER A 115 4.87 -10.82 17.25
N ALA A 116 4.98 -12.15 17.48
CA ALA A 116 6.16 -12.76 18.09
C ALA A 116 7.31 -13.01 17.10
N ARG A 117 7.13 -12.67 15.81
CA ARG A 117 8.10 -12.88 14.74
C ARG A 117 8.63 -11.53 14.28
N ASP A 118 9.89 -11.47 13.94
CA ASP A 118 10.53 -10.26 13.41
C ASP A 118 10.17 -10.07 11.92
N ILE A 119 8.88 -9.76 11.66
CA ILE A 119 8.31 -9.52 10.33
C ILE A 119 7.92 -8.06 10.22
N LEU A 120 8.37 -7.39 9.16
CA LEU A 120 7.99 -6.02 8.87
C LEU A 120 6.58 -5.97 8.27
N CYS A 121 5.57 -5.67 9.09
CA CYS A 121 4.19 -5.58 8.65
C CYS A 121 3.87 -4.16 8.14
N VAL A 122 3.39 -4.05 6.91
CA VAL A 122 2.92 -2.81 6.28
C VAL A 122 1.42 -2.89 6.12
N VAL A 123 0.69 -1.86 6.55
CA VAL A 123 -0.77 -1.81 6.46
C VAL A 123 -1.21 -0.59 5.66
N ASP A 124 -1.82 -0.85 4.50
CA ASP A 124 -2.51 0.15 3.68
C ASP A 124 -4.01 -0.13 3.69
N ALA A 125 -4.67 0.38 4.72
CA ALA A 125 -6.07 0.16 5.01
C ALA A 125 -6.71 1.43 5.59
N THR A 126 -8.05 1.42 5.70
CA THR A 126 -8.80 2.59 6.16
C THR A 126 -9.64 2.26 7.40
N LYS A 127 -10.03 3.30 8.14
CA LYS A 127 -10.98 3.23 9.28
C LYS A 127 -10.54 2.21 10.34
N THR A 128 -11.48 1.44 10.87
CA THR A 128 -11.22 0.45 11.92
C THR A 128 -10.26 -0.65 11.47
N LEU A 129 -10.27 -1.01 10.18
CA LEU A 129 -9.34 -1.98 9.63
C LEU A 129 -7.86 -1.55 9.81
N LEU A 130 -7.59 -0.24 9.79
CA LEU A 130 -6.28 0.32 10.09
C LEU A 130 -6.08 0.43 11.61
N THR A 131 -7.01 1.10 12.33
CA THR A 131 -6.80 1.41 13.75
C THR A 131 -6.66 0.19 14.63
N ASP A 132 -7.39 -0.90 14.32
CA ASP A 132 -7.32 -2.15 15.08
C ASP A 132 -5.96 -2.87 14.93
N THR A 133 -5.16 -2.51 13.92
CA THR A 133 -3.80 -3.06 13.72
C THR A 133 -2.74 -2.35 14.55
N LEU A 134 -2.97 -1.11 14.98
CA LEU A 134 -1.95 -0.26 15.61
C LEU A 134 -1.37 -0.86 16.89
N GLN A 135 -2.19 -1.57 17.68
CA GLN A 135 -1.74 -2.26 18.89
C GLN A 135 -0.67 -3.34 18.65
N TYR A 136 -0.51 -3.78 17.39
CA TYR A 136 0.50 -4.77 16.97
C TYR A 136 1.72 -4.14 16.30
N HIS A 137 1.87 -2.83 16.41
CA HIS A 137 3.02 -2.04 15.97
C HIS A 137 3.41 -2.28 14.49
N PRO A 138 2.50 -2.05 13.52
CA PRO A 138 2.87 -2.18 12.11
C PRO A 138 4.05 -1.28 11.77
N PHE A 139 5.03 -1.84 11.03
CA PHE A 139 6.24 -1.13 10.63
C PHE A 139 5.94 0.13 9.82
N LEU A 140 4.96 0.06 8.92
CA LEU A 140 4.52 1.19 8.10
C LEU A 140 3.01 1.16 7.96
N ILE A 141 2.39 2.31 8.13
CA ILE A 141 1.03 2.57 7.69
C ILE A 141 1.01 3.72 6.68
N LYS A 142 0.07 3.67 5.71
CA LYS A 142 -0.03 4.71 4.69
C LYS A 142 -1.47 5.22 4.51
N PRO A 143 -2.01 6.03 5.39
CA PRO A 143 -3.24 6.77 5.13
C PRO A 143 -3.00 7.91 4.14
N ASN A 144 -4.03 8.38 3.43
CA ASN A 144 -4.02 9.68 2.82
C ASN A 144 -4.54 10.76 3.81
N ASN A 145 -4.42 12.05 3.46
CA ASN A 145 -4.85 13.15 4.34
C ASN A 145 -6.35 13.14 4.64
N HIS A 146 -7.20 12.63 3.74
CA HIS A 146 -8.64 12.51 3.97
C HIS A 146 -8.94 11.36 4.93
N GLU A 147 -8.34 10.19 4.72
CA GLU A 147 -8.47 9.03 5.61
C GLU A 147 -7.96 9.35 7.02
N LEU A 148 -6.83 10.05 7.12
CA LEU A 148 -6.30 10.54 8.39
C LEU A 148 -7.27 11.53 9.05
N GLY A 149 -7.82 12.46 8.26
CA GLY A 149 -8.81 13.43 8.73
C GLY A 149 -10.10 12.75 9.23
N GLU A 150 -10.59 11.74 8.51
CA GLU A 150 -11.76 10.95 8.93
C GLU A 150 -11.55 10.27 10.29
N LEU A 151 -10.37 9.70 10.55
CA LEU A 151 -10.04 9.05 11.81
C LEU A 151 -10.14 10.01 13.01
N PHE A 152 -9.77 11.26 12.82
CA PHE A 152 -9.75 12.28 13.89
C PHE A 152 -10.86 13.32 13.75
N GLN A 153 -11.80 13.14 12.81
CA GLN A 153 -12.93 14.05 12.57
C GLN A 153 -12.49 15.49 12.27
N VAL A 154 -11.45 15.65 11.49
CA VAL A 154 -10.88 16.94 11.07
C VAL A 154 -10.64 16.97 9.57
N THR A 155 -10.53 18.17 9.01
CA THR A 155 -10.09 18.37 7.62
C THR A 155 -8.62 18.74 7.63
N LEU A 156 -7.79 18.04 6.85
CA LEU A 156 -6.35 18.22 6.76
C LEU A 156 -5.98 18.56 5.32
N SER A 157 -5.50 19.77 5.09
CA SER A 157 -5.22 20.33 3.76
C SER A 157 -3.75 20.62 3.52
N THR A 158 -2.97 20.82 4.57
CA THR A 158 -1.54 21.13 4.48
C THR A 158 -0.68 20.07 5.13
N ARG A 159 0.59 19.98 4.74
CA ARG A 159 1.55 19.05 5.34
C ARG A 159 1.75 19.32 6.83
N GLN A 160 1.77 20.60 7.23
CA GLN A 160 1.91 21.00 8.62
C GLN A 160 0.72 20.57 9.50
N GLU A 161 -0.51 20.61 8.95
CA GLU A 161 -1.70 20.12 9.66
C GLU A 161 -1.69 18.60 9.83
N VAL A 162 -1.07 17.85 8.92
CA VAL A 162 -0.99 16.39 8.94
C VAL A 162 -0.05 15.86 10.04
N ILE A 163 1.08 16.54 10.29
CA ILE A 163 2.14 16.08 11.20
C ILE A 163 1.64 15.73 12.60
N PRO A 164 0.84 16.57 13.30
CA PRO A 164 0.37 16.22 14.63
C PRO A 164 -0.49 14.95 14.67
N TYR A 165 -1.28 14.69 13.64
CA TYR A 165 -2.14 13.51 13.58
C TYR A 165 -1.37 12.24 13.16
N ALA A 166 -0.35 12.39 12.31
CA ALA A 166 0.58 11.29 12.03
C ALA A 166 1.33 10.84 13.31
N LYS A 167 1.75 11.79 14.15
CA LYS A 167 2.34 11.49 15.47
C LYS A 167 1.36 10.79 16.41
N LYS A 168 0.08 11.19 16.42
CA LYS A 168 -0.94 10.47 17.20
C LYS A 168 -1.09 9.02 16.76
N LEU A 169 -1.00 8.71 15.45
CA LEU A 169 -1.01 7.32 14.99
C LEU A 169 0.23 6.55 15.44
N GLN A 170 1.40 7.22 15.59
CA GLN A 170 2.57 6.59 16.23
C GLN A 170 2.34 6.34 17.71
N GLU A 171 1.77 7.30 18.45
CA GLU A 171 1.41 7.12 19.85
C GLU A 171 0.40 5.98 20.05
N MET A 172 -0.46 5.73 19.06
CA MET A 172 -1.39 4.60 19.03
C MET A 172 -0.72 3.26 18.64
N GLY A 173 0.54 3.29 18.19
CA GLY A 173 1.34 2.09 17.96
C GLY A 173 2.02 1.95 16.61
N ALA A 174 1.69 2.74 15.59
CA ALA A 174 2.39 2.65 14.30
C ALA A 174 3.87 3.01 14.45
N VAL A 175 4.76 2.26 13.82
CA VAL A 175 6.22 2.55 13.85
C VAL A 175 6.55 3.72 12.93
N ASN A 176 6.10 3.66 11.67
CA ASN A 176 6.26 4.73 10.68
C ASN A 176 4.91 5.09 10.09
N VAL A 177 4.66 6.38 9.88
CA VAL A 177 3.41 6.90 9.30
C VAL A 177 3.72 7.71 8.07
N LEU A 178 3.38 7.17 6.89
CA LEU A 178 3.52 7.82 5.60
C LEU A 178 2.16 8.36 5.14
N VAL A 179 2.00 9.67 5.10
CA VAL A 179 0.73 10.28 4.69
C VAL A 179 0.85 10.83 3.28
N SER A 180 0.04 10.29 2.35
CA SER A 180 -0.05 10.80 0.99
C SER A 180 -1.05 11.96 0.91
N MET A 181 -0.72 13.02 0.12
CA MET A 181 -1.51 14.25 0.06
C MET A 181 -1.77 14.70 -1.38
N SER A 182 -1.81 13.77 -2.32
CA SER A 182 -2.03 14.08 -3.74
C SER A 182 -1.13 15.22 -4.23
N GLY A 183 -1.68 16.29 -4.80
CA GLY A 183 -0.94 17.45 -5.29
C GLY A 183 -0.17 18.24 -4.21
N GLN A 184 -0.38 17.97 -2.92
CA GLN A 184 0.37 18.57 -1.81
C GLN A 184 1.64 17.78 -1.44
N GLY A 185 1.87 16.62 -2.08
CA GLY A 185 3.02 15.78 -1.83
C GLY A 185 2.78 14.74 -0.74
N ALA A 186 3.69 14.64 0.22
CA ALA A 186 3.60 13.64 1.29
C ALA A 186 4.34 14.09 2.56
N VAL A 187 4.03 13.39 3.66
CA VAL A 187 4.72 13.51 4.96
C VAL A 187 5.02 12.11 5.47
N LEU A 188 6.23 11.89 5.95
CA LEU A 188 6.61 10.72 6.74
C LEU A 188 6.97 11.17 8.16
N VAL A 189 6.38 10.51 9.16
CA VAL A 189 6.89 10.54 10.52
C VAL A 189 7.51 9.18 10.79
N ASP A 190 8.84 9.14 11.01
CA ASP A 190 9.61 7.91 11.13
C ASP A 190 9.76 7.43 12.58
N ALA A 191 10.23 6.19 12.76
CA ALA A 191 10.43 5.56 14.06
C ALA A 191 11.40 6.29 15.00
N GLN A 192 12.22 7.20 14.49
CA GLN A 192 13.18 8.00 15.26
C GLN A 192 12.62 9.37 15.67
N GLY A 193 11.36 9.63 15.29
CA GLY A 193 10.68 10.92 15.47
C GLY A 193 11.06 11.97 14.41
N GLY A 194 11.82 11.57 13.39
CA GLY A 194 12.14 12.38 12.24
C GLY A 194 10.88 12.70 11.41
N ILE A 195 10.84 13.91 10.85
CA ILE A 195 9.77 14.37 9.99
C ILE A 195 10.38 14.64 8.62
N HIS A 196 9.90 13.92 7.60
CA HIS A 196 10.26 14.12 6.22
C HIS A 196 9.02 14.62 5.48
N GLU A 197 9.16 15.75 4.83
CA GLU A 197 8.07 16.30 3.99
C GLU A 197 8.63 16.76 2.65
N SER A 198 7.81 16.65 1.63
CA SER A 198 8.12 17.16 0.30
C SER A 198 6.84 17.55 -0.43
N PRO A 199 6.83 18.64 -1.23
CA PRO A 199 5.75 18.92 -2.15
C PRO A 199 5.64 17.81 -3.19
N ALA A 200 4.49 17.74 -3.87
CA ALA A 200 4.36 16.88 -5.03
C ALA A 200 5.30 17.35 -6.15
N PRO A 201 6.06 16.45 -6.78
CA PRO A 201 6.85 16.83 -7.95
C PRO A 201 5.94 17.32 -9.08
N LYS A 202 6.46 18.21 -9.92
CA LYS A 202 5.72 18.75 -11.06
C LYS A 202 5.51 17.67 -12.12
N GLY A 203 4.26 17.50 -12.55
CA GLY A 203 3.89 16.54 -13.60
C GLY A 203 2.43 16.67 -13.99
N LYS A 204 2.06 16.06 -15.11
CA LYS A 204 0.66 16.00 -15.55
C LYS A 204 0.01 14.78 -14.97
N LEU A 205 -1.03 14.97 -14.17
CA LEU A 205 -1.85 13.85 -13.68
C LEU A 205 -2.54 13.16 -14.87
N ILE A 206 -2.27 11.86 -15.03
CA ILE A 206 -2.87 10.99 -16.05
C ILE A 206 -3.79 9.98 -15.40
N ASN A 207 -3.29 9.25 -14.38
CA ASN A 207 -4.03 8.20 -13.70
C ASN A 207 -3.59 8.04 -12.25
N ALA A 208 -4.44 8.43 -11.28
CA ALA A 208 -4.13 8.31 -9.86
C ALA A 208 -4.29 6.88 -9.30
N VAL A 209 -4.83 5.95 -10.10
CA VAL A 209 -5.09 4.57 -9.64
C VAL A 209 -3.78 3.83 -9.41
N GLY A 210 -3.60 3.30 -8.21
CA GLY A 210 -2.38 2.58 -7.85
C GLY A 210 -1.22 3.46 -7.36
N ALA A 211 -1.34 4.79 -7.39
CA ALA A 211 -0.30 5.69 -6.88
C ALA A 211 0.02 5.44 -5.40
N GLY A 212 -0.99 5.15 -4.56
CA GLY A 212 -0.80 4.78 -3.16
C GLY A 212 -0.04 3.45 -2.99
N ASP A 213 -0.41 2.41 -3.74
CA ASP A 213 0.31 1.12 -3.77
C ASP A 213 1.77 1.32 -4.24
N SER A 214 1.97 2.17 -5.26
CA SER A 214 3.31 2.52 -5.78
C SER A 214 4.16 3.23 -4.73
N MET A 215 3.55 4.12 -3.94
CA MET A 215 4.23 4.80 -2.83
C MET A 215 4.71 3.81 -1.77
N VAL A 216 3.91 2.80 -1.43
CA VAL A 216 4.32 1.72 -0.52
C VAL A 216 5.49 0.93 -1.11
N ALA A 217 5.42 0.55 -2.38
CA ALA A 217 6.47 -0.21 -3.06
C ALA A 217 7.79 0.57 -3.12
N GLY A 218 7.74 1.84 -3.50
CA GLY A 218 8.91 2.72 -3.54
C GLY A 218 9.53 2.91 -2.16
N PHE A 219 8.71 3.16 -1.13
CA PHE A 219 9.20 3.26 0.25
C PHE A 219 9.92 1.98 0.69
N LEU A 220 9.31 0.83 0.46
CA LEU A 220 9.92 -0.46 0.82
C LEU A 220 11.23 -0.69 0.07
N THR A 221 11.30 -0.39 -1.22
CA THR A 221 12.53 -0.51 -2.01
C THR A 221 13.63 0.38 -1.44
N GLY A 222 13.33 1.65 -1.16
CA GLY A 222 14.29 2.59 -0.57
C GLY A 222 14.75 2.15 0.82
N TRP A 223 13.84 1.74 1.68
CA TRP A 223 14.16 1.27 3.02
C TRP A 223 14.98 -0.01 3.04
N LEU A 224 14.59 -1.01 2.26
CA LEU A 224 15.30 -2.30 2.25
C LEU A 224 16.71 -2.19 1.67
N SER A 225 16.94 -1.25 0.74
CA SER A 225 18.24 -1.03 0.11
C SER A 225 19.21 -0.21 0.96
N SER A 226 18.73 0.74 1.75
CA SER A 226 19.61 1.73 2.42
C SER A 226 19.44 1.81 3.93
N ARG A 227 18.28 1.41 4.47
CA ARG A 227 17.89 1.64 5.86
C ARG A 227 17.82 3.12 6.23
N ASP A 228 17.69 4.00 5.25
CA ASP A 228 17.59 5.45 5.40
C ASP A 228 16.16 5.91 5.16
N TYR A 229 15.55 6.58 6.14
CA TYR A 229 14.14 7.02 6.06
C TYR A 229 13.94 8.14 5.03
N ARG A 230 14.93 9.03 4.86
CA ARG A 230 14.83 10.08 3.85
C ARG A 230 14.82 9.49 2.45
N HIS A 231 15.73 8.57 2.17
CA HIS A 231 15.77 7.87 0.89
C HIS A 231 14.49 7.07 0.65
N ALA A 232 14.02 6.31 1.64
CA ALA A 232 12.76 5.55 1.56
C ALA A 232 11.56 6.46 1.27
N PHE A 233 11.45 7.60 1.95
CA PHE A 233 10.41 8.58 1.74
C PHE A 233 10.41 9.13 0.31
N LEU A 234 11.57 9.57 -0.18
CA LEU A 234 11.70 10.12 -1.53
C LEU A 234 11.43 9.07 -2.61
N MET A 235 11.91 7.83 -2.43
CA MET A 235 11.57 6.72 -3.33
C MET A 235 10.06 6.44 -3.35
N GLY A 236 9.41 6.47 -2.18
CA GLY A 236 7.96 6.32 -2.08
C GLY A 236 7.20 7.43 -2.81
N LEU A 237 7.55 8.68 -2.54
CA LEU A 237 6.94 9.84 -3.20
C LEU A 237 7.15 9.79 -4.73
N SER A 238 8.36 9.43 -5.16
CA SER A 238 8.71 9.31 -6.58
C SER A 238 7.90 8.23 -7.27
N ALA A 239 7.78 7.04 -6.68
CA ALA A 239 7.03 5.93 -7.25
C ALA A 239 5.52 6.24 -7.34
N GLY A 240 4.95 6.84 -6.29
CA GLY A 240 3.56 7.29 -6.29
C GLY A 240 3.28 8.35 -7.35
N SER A 241 4.15 9.35 -7.45
CA SER A 241 4.02 10.44 -8.43
C SER A 241 4.25 9.99 -9.86
N ALA A 242 5.28 9.19 -10.11
CA ALA A 242 5.54 8.62 -11.44
C ALA A 242 4.36 7.80 -11.95
N SER A 243 3.75 6.96 -11.08
CA SER A 243 2.54 6.20 -11.44
C SER A 243 1.35 7.12 -11.71
N ALA A 244 1.21 8.23 -10.97
CA ALA A 244 0.14 9.20 -11.23
C ALA A 244 0.33 9.95 -12.56
N PHE A 245 1.55 10.05 -13.07
CA PHE A 245 1.90 10.70 -14.34
C PHE A 245 1.92 9.73 -15.54
N SER A 246 1.67 8.45 -15.32
CA SER A 246 1.67 7.40 -16.33
C SER A 246 0.27 6.83 -16.56
N GLU A 247 0.02 6.21 -17.71
CA GLU A 247 -1.24 5.50 -17.99
C GLU A 247 -1.36 4.22 -17.16
N GLU A 248 -0.21 3.55 -16.95
CA GLU A 248 -0.06 2.34 -16.15
C GLU A 248 0.82 2.62 -14.91
N LEU A 249 1.10 1.57 -14.12
CA LEU A 249 2.03 1.67 -13.00
C LEU A 249 3.45 1.96 -13.51
N ALA A 250 4.13 2.90 -12.87
CA ALA A 250 5.40 3.42 -13.33
C ALA A 250 6.51 2.36 -13.42
N THR A 251 7.32 2.49 -14.44
CA THR A 251 8.57 1.74 -14.62
C THR A 251 9.69 2.28 -13.74
N ALA A 252 10.75 1.50 -13.54
CA ALA A 252 11.93 1.96 -12.80
C ALA A 252 12.52 3.27 -13.35
N ARG A 253 12.53 3.42 -14.69
CA ARG A 253 13.06 4.61 -15.35
C ARG A 253 12.23 5.86 -15.05
N GLU A 254 10.92 5.75 -15.04
CA GLU A 254 10.01 6.86 -14.72
C GLU A 254 10.14 7.25 -13.25
N ILE A 255 10.23 6.27 -12.35
CA ILE A 255 10.45 6.50 -10.92
C ILE A 255 11.78 7.21 -10.68
N GLU A 256 12.85 6.73 -11.29
CA GLU A 256 14.18 7.32 -11.17
C GLU A 256 14.21 8.76 -11.71
N ALA A 257 13.55 9.03 -12.83
CA ALA A 257 13.48 10.39 -13.38
C ALA A 257 12.81 11.37 -12.40
N VAL A 258 11.70 10.96 -11.77
CA VAL A 258 11.01 11.77 -10.75
C VAL A 258 11.89 11.92 -9.50
N TYR A 259 12.56 10.86 -9.06
CA TYR A 259 13.45 10.89 -7.91
C TYR A 259 14.61 11.90 -8.09
N GLN A 260 15.23 11.91 -9.26
CA GLN A 260 16.29 12.87 -9.58
C GLN A 260 15.78 14.31 -9.61
N THR A 261 14.57 14.54 -10.11
CA THR A 261 13.96 15.88 -10.11
C THR A 261 13.76 16.40 -8.67
N ILE A 262 13.21 15.57 -7.78
CA ILE A 262 12.99 15.94 -6.37
C ILE A 262 14.32 16.26 -5.68
N ASN A 263 15.35 15.42 -5.87
CA ASN A 263 16.67 15.64 -5.27
C ASN A 263 17.40 16.88 -5.77
N GLN A 264 17.09 17.36 -6.97
CA GLN A 264 17.65 18.61 -7.50
C GLN A 264 16.94 19.81 -6.89
N GLU A 265 15.62 19.80 -6.82
CA GLU A 265 14.82 20.88 -6.22
C GLU A 265 15.12 21.09 -4.71
N GLU A 266 15.57 20.06 -4.00
CA GLU A 266 15.96 20.17 -2.58
C GLU A 266 17.36 20.76 -2.37
N LYS A 267 18.20 20.81 -3.40
CA LYS A 267 19.57 21.35 -3.32
C LYS A 267 19.64 22.83 -3.71
N GLU A 268 18.56 23.34 -4.33
CA GLU A 268 18.39 24.75 -4.70
C GLU A 268 17.72 25.57 -3.58
#